data_f81af201b6c254a65025877b088f3b10
#
_entry.id   f81af201b6c254a65025877b088f3b10
#
_cell.length_a   1.000
_cell.length_b   1.000
_cell.length_c   1.000
_cell.angle_alpha   90.00
_cell.angle_beta   90.00
_cell.angle_gamma   90.00
#
_symmetry.space_group_name_H-M   'P 1'
#
loop_
_entity.id
_entity.type
_entity.pdbx_description
1 polymer ?
#
loop_
_entity_poly.entity_id
_entity_poly.type
_entity_poly.pdbx_seq_one_letter_code
_entity_poly.pdbx_strand_id
1 'polypeptide(L)' 'MTMQQLSQQYNAQALDIQQRLAQLRQQSRQITDPLQQDRLQQRIRALQPLLTECRALAQVTEHYYDRGYRHETYTF' A
#
# COMPACT_ATOMS: atom_id res chain seq x y z
N MET A 1 -14.51 -15.72 4.75
CA MET A 1 -13.14 -15.26 4.41
C MET A 1 -12.27 -15.36 5.64
N THR A 2 -11.11 -15.98 5.53
CA THR A 2 -10.17 -16.08 6.64
C THR A 2 -9.29 -14.84 6.70
N MET A 3 -8.67 -14.60 7.86
CA MET A 3 -7.71 -13.49 8.01
C MET A 3 -6.51 -13.66 7.09
N GLN A 4 -6.10 -14.88 6.83
CA GLN A 4 -5.01 -15.16 5.91
C GLN A 4 -5.37 -14.75 4.48
N GLN A 5 -6.58 -15.06 4.04
CA GLN A 5 -7.07 -14.62 2.73
C GLN A 5 -7.17 -13.09 2.66
N LEU A 6 -7.60 -12.48 3.73
CA LEU A 6 -7.69 -11.02 3.80
C LEU A 6 -6.32 -10.37 3.70
N SER A 7 -5.32 -10.94 4.38
CA SER A 7 -3.93 -10.47 4.27
C SER A 7 -3.42 -10.56 2.84
N GLN A 8 -3.71 -11.66 2.16
CA GLN A 8 -3.31 -11.82 0.76
C GLN A 8 -3.97 -10.78 -0.15
N GLN A 9 -5.24 -10.45 0.11
CA GLN A 9 -5.92 -9.41 -0.65
C GLN A 9 -5.29 -8.04 -0.44
N TYR A 10 -4.96 -7.69 0.80
CA TYR A 10 -4.31 -6.41 1.08
C TYR A 10 -2.93 -6.34 0.44
N ASN A 11 -2.18 -7.42 0.45
CA ASN A 11 -0.87 -7.48 -0.21
C ASN A 11 -1.01 -7.33 -1.72
N ALA A 12 -2.01 -7.95 -2.32
CA ALA A 12 -2.27 -7.83 -3.75
C ALA A 12 -2.66 -6.39 -4.12
N GLN A 13 -3.49 -5.75 -3.32
CA GLN A 13 -3.86 -4.35 -3.54
C GLN A 13 -2.65 -3.43 -3.41
N ALA A 14 -1.80 -3.67 -2.42
CA ALA A 14 -0.58 -2.88 -2.24
C ALA A 14 0.34 -3.01 -3.45
N LEU A 15 0.49 -4.21 -3.98
CA LEU A 15 1.30 -4.44 -5.17
C LEU A 15 0.74 -3.71 -6.38
N ASP A 16 -0.58 -3.76 -6.59
CA ASP A 16 -1.25 -3.04 -7.67
C ASP A 16 -1.00 -1.53 -7.56
N ILE A 17 -1.14 -0.97 -6.36
CA ILE A 17 -0.90 0.45 -6.12
C ILE A 17 0.57 0.81 -6.39
N GLN A 18 1.51 -0.05 -5.97
CA GLN A 18 2.93 0.16 -6.25
C GLN A 18 3.21 0.22 -7.74
N GLN A 19 2.60 -0.68 -8.51
CA GLN A 19 2.77 -0.69 -9.96
C GLN A 19 2.24 0.59 -10.59
N ARG A 20 1.06 1.04 -10.15
CA ARG A 20 0.49 2.30 -10.63
C ARG A 20 1.37 3.50 -10.29
N LEU A 21 1.91 3.53 -9.07
CA LEU A 21 2.83 4.59 -8.66
C LEU A 21 4.08 4.61 -9.54
N ALA A 22 4.63 3.43 -9.82
CA ALA A 22 5.81 3.34 -10.68
C ALA A 22 5.53 3.86 -12.08
N GLN A 23 4.36 3.52 -12.64
CA GLN A 23 3.94 4.00 -13.95
C GLN A 23 3.76 5.52 -13.95
N LEU A 24 3.11 6.06 -12.93
CA LEU A 24 2.90 7.51 -12.82
C LEU A 24 4.22 8.26 -12.70
N ARG A 25 5.16 7.73 -11.91
CA ARG A 25 6.49 8.33 -11.78
C ARG A 25 7.25 8.32 -13.10
N GLN A 26 7.13 7.22 -13.84
CA GLN A 26 7.76 7.13 -15.17
C GLN A 26 7.15 8.13 -16.13
N GLN A 27 5.84 8.27 -16.16
CA GLN A 27 5.15 9.26 -16.96
C GLN A 27 5.58 10.68 -16.59
N SER A 28 5.70 10.94 -15.29
CA SER A 28 6.12 12.26 -14.80
C SER A 28 7.50 12.66 -15.33
N ARG A 29 8.40 11.70 -15.47
CA ARG A 29 9.74 11.97 -16.01
C ARG A 29 9.72 12.37 -17.47
N GLN A 30 8.73 11.89 -18.23
CA GLN A 30 8.61 12.14 -19.66
C GLN A 30 7.83 13.40 -19.98
N ILE A 31 7.02 13.90 -19.04
CA ILE A 31 6.17 15.06 -19.26
C ILE A 31 6.93 16.32 -18.88
N THR A 32 6.93 17.29 -19.81
CA THR A 32 7.57 18.59 -19.59
C THR A 32 6.56 19.69 -19.27
N ASP A 33 5.27 19.46 -19.50
CA ASP A 33 4.21 20.43 -19.23
C ASP A 33 3.99 20.55 -17.71
N PRO A 34 4.17 21.76 -17.13
CA PRO A 34 4.01 21.93 -15.68
C PRO A 34 2.60 21.59 -15.18
N LEU A 35 1.57 21.87 -15.97
CA LEU A 35 0.20 21.58 -15.57
C LEU A 35 -0.07 20.07 -15.48
N GLN A 36 0.40 19.33 -16.47
CA GLN A 36 0.27 17.87 -16.48
C GLN A 36 1.12 17.25 -15.38
N GLN A 37 2.31 17.77 -15.14
CA GLN A 37 3.15 17.32 -14.03
C GLN A 37 2.45 17.50 -12.70
N ASP A 38 1.82 18.65 -12.49
CA ASP A 38 1.10 18.90 -11.23
C ASP A 38 -0.03 17.89 -11.02
N ARG A 39 -0.79 17.59 -12.07
CA ARG A 39 -1.86 16.59 -12.00
C ARG A 39 -1.32 15.21 -11.66
N LEU A 40 -0.21 14.81 -12.25
CA LEU A 40 0.42 13.52 -11.96
C LEU A 40 0.91 13.47 -10.52
N GLN A 41 1.53 14.55 -10.04
CA GLN A 41 1.98 14.60 -8.65
C GLN A 41 0.82 14.50 -7.68
N GLN A 42 -0.31 15.12 -7.98
CA GLN A 42 -1.51 14.99 -7.14
C GLN A 42 -1.99 13.55 -7.08
N ARG A 43 -1.99 12.83 -8.21
CA ARG A 43 -2.37 11.41 -8.24
C ARG A 43 -1.40 10.56 -7.42
N ILE A 44 -0.10 10.81 -7.57
CA ILE A 44 0.92 10.09 -6.81
C ILE A 44 0.70 10.29 -5.31
N ARG A 45 0.48 11.53 -4.88
CA ARG A 45 0.23 11.84 -3.48
C ARG A 45 -1.05 11.20 -2.97
N ALA A 46 -2.08 11.10 -3.81
CA ALA A 46 -3.33 10.47 -3.43
C ALA A 46 -3.18 8.95 -3.24
N LEU A 47 -2.31 8.30 -4.02
CA LEU A 47 -2.10 6.86 -3.93
C LEU A 47 -1.18 6.44 -2.78
N GLN A 48 -0.24 7.29 -2.38
CA GLN A 48 0.72 6.94 -1.33
C GLN A 48 0.07 6.57 0.00
N PRO A 49 -0.91 7.34 0.52
CA PRO A 49 -1.59 6.94 1.76
C PRO A 49 -2.32 5.61 1.62
N LEU A 50 -2.91 5.34 0.46
CA LEU A 50 -3.61 4.07 0.23
C LEU A 50 -2.64 2.90 0.29
N LEU A 51 -1.45 3.06 -0.29
CA LEU A 51 -0.42 2.02 -0.23
C LEU A 51 0.02 1.76 1.21
N THR A 52 0.28 2.81 1.97
CA THR A 52 0.68 2.70 3.37
C THR A 52 -0.40 1.99 4.18
N GLU A 53 -1.66 2.36 3.95
CA GLU A 53 -2.79 1.76 4.64
C GLU A 53 -2.95 0.28 4.30
N CYS A 54 -2.85 -0.08 3.02
CA CYS A 54 -2.94 -1.48 2.61
C CYS A 54 -1.82 -2.33 3.22
N ARG A 55 -0.61 -1.80 3.28
CA ARG A 55 0.53 -2.50 3.88
C ARG A 55 0.33 -2.68 5.39
N ALA A 56 -0.15 -1.64 6.06
CA ALA A 56 -0.41 -1.72 7.48
C ALA A 56 -1.49 -2.75 7.79
N LEU A 57 -2.57 -2.77 7.01
CA LEU A 57 -3.63 -3.75 7.18
C LEU A 57 -3.15 -5.17 6.89
N ALA A 58 -2.30 -5.35 5.88
CA ALA A 58 -1.73 -6.66 5.58
C ALA A 58 -0.89 -7.17 6.74
N GLN A 59 -0.06 -6.31 7.33
CA GLN A 59 0.75 -6.68 8.47
C GLN A 59 -0.11 -7.06 9.68
N VAL A 60 -1.15 -6.28 9.97
CA VAL A 60 -2.04 -6.57 11.09
C VAL A 60 -2.72 -7.92 10.90
N THR A 61 -3.23 -8.20 9.69
CA THR A 61 -3.92 -9.46 9.43
C THR A 61 -2.98 -10.65 9.43
N GLU A 62 -1.74 -10.49 8.96
CA GLU A 62 -0.73 -11.54 9.05
C GLU A 62 -0.41 -11.88 10.50
N HIS A 63 -0.14 -10.86 11.30
CA HIS A 63 0.24 -11.04 12.70
C HIS A 63 -0.92 -11.52 13.56
N TYR A 64 -2.13 -11.40 13.08
CA TYR A 64 -3.29 -11.90 13.80
C TYR A 64 -3.17 -13.38 14.14
N TYR A 65 -2.57 -14.17 13.25
CA TYR A 65 -2.36 -15.61 13.46
C TYR A 65 -0.97 -15.92 14.01
N ASP A 66 -0.12 -14.94 14.21
CA ASP A 66 1.20 -15.14 14.75
C ASP A 66 1.12 -15.24 16.27
N ARG A 67 1.33 -16.44 16.79
CA ARG A 67 1.24 -16.67 18.22
C ARG A 67 2.29 -15.90 19.01
N GLY A 68 3.49 -15.78 18.48
CA GLY A 68 4.54 -14.99 19.12
C GLY A 68 4.14 -13.55 19.25
N TYR A 69 3.59 -12.98 18.19
CA TYR A 69 3.11 -11.61 18.21
C TYR A 69 1.98 -11.44 19.22
N ARG A 70 1.04 -12.38 19.25
CA ARG A 70 -0.08 -12.33 20.19
C ARG A 70 0.38 -12.41 21.64
N HIS A 71 1.37 -13.24 21.93
CA HIS A 71 1.94 -13.32 23.27
C HIS A 71 2.53 -12.00 23.69
N GLU A 72 3.21 -11.32 22.80
CA GLU A 72 3.74 -10.01 23.10
C GLU A 72 2.65 -9.01 23.42
N THR A 73 1.53 -9.07 22.71
CA THR A 73 0.41 -8.20 23.01
C THR A 73 -0.21 -8.47 24.37
N TYR A 74 -0.16 -9.68 24.83
CA TYR A 74 -0.74 -10.04 26.12
C TYR A 74 0.09 -9.63 27.32
N THR A 75 1.33 -9.29 27.10
CA THR A 75 2.21 -8.94 28.20
C THR A 75 2.02 -7.51 28.68
N PHE A 76 1.33 -6.71 27.96
CA PHE A 76 1.05 -5.35 28.40
C PHE A 76 -0.07 -5.23 29.42
#